data_2b1c440474ace7be8a3a06c6cb3be06d
#
_entry.id   2b1c440474ace7be8a3a06c6cb3be06d
#
_cell.length_a   1.000
_cell.length_b   1.000
_cell.length_c   1.000
_cell.angle_alpha   90.00
_cell.angle_beta   90.00
_cell.angle_gamma   90.00
#
_symmetry.space_group_name_H-M   'P 1'
#
loop_
_entity.id
_entity.type
_entity.pdbx_description
1 polymer ?
#
loop_
_entity_poly.entity_id
_entity_poly.type
_entity_poly.pdbx_seq_one_letter_code
_entity_poly.pdbx_strand_id
1 'polypeptide(L)'
;MKKQNLPQQTHFIGVLTPEDITLTLEDCRRYMNEAYGCRSGHLTPIHVTLIPPFRLPDQYSTEDLVKAIEQDVLPAGLSFSAKINNFDAFGDRTLFAKVEKDEKWTALRDAVYSAIIKAAPACTKKDQRPFTPHLTVSNRDIPAGVTKDAIEVMNELNLVETFPVNNITIFERKGSRWEAAVSLEI
;
A
#
# COMPACT_ATOMS: atom_id res chain seq x y z
N MET A 1 -14.66 25.41 -16.70
CA MET A 1 -13.53 25.32 -15.73
C MET A 1 -12.52 24.30 -16.26
N LYS A 2 -11.31 24.74 -16.60
CA LYS A 2 -10.21 23.82 -16.98
C LYS A 2 -9.85 23.01 -15.73
N LYS A 3 -9.97 21.66 -15.79
CA LYS A 3 -9.37 20.78 -14.79
C LYS A 3 -7.87 21.14 -14.76
N GLN A 4 -7.40 21.74 -13.66
CA GLN A 4 -5.97 21.87 -13.42
C GLN A 4 -5.43 20.44 -13.41
N ASN A 5 -4.59 20.10 -14.41
CA ASN A 5 -3.84 18.85 -14.39
C ASN A 5 -2.91 18.91 -13.19
N LEU A 6 -3.34 18.32 -12.08
CA LEU A 6 -2.43 18.10 -10.96
C LEU A 6 -1.23 17.29 -11.45
N PRO A 7 -0.02 17.67 -11.06
CA PRO A 7 1.18 16.97 -11.49
C PRO A 7 1.05 15.48 -11.15
N GLN A 8 1.41 14.64 -12.10
CA GLN A 8 1.30 13.20 -11.99
C GLN A 8 2.13 12.69 -10.79
N GLN A 9 1.52 11.89 -9.93
CA GLN A 9 2.22 11.20 -8.84
C GLN A 9 3.18 10.17 -9.43
N THR A 10 4.39 10.10 -8.89
CA THR A 10 5.49 9.29 -9.44
C THR A 10 5.96 8.18 -8.52
N HIS A 11 5.77 8.34 -7.20
CA HIS A 11 6.26 7.41 -6.17
C HIS A 11 5.22 7.17 -5.09
N PHE A 12 5.28 6.03 -4.44
CA PHE A 12 4.72 5.76 -3.13
C PHE A 12 5.60 4.75 -2.37
N ILE A 13 5.40 4.59 -1.07
CA ILE A 13 6.20 3.67 -0.25
C ILE A 13 5.27 2.74 0.51
N GLY A 14 5.61 1.47 0.54
CA GLY A 14 4.83 0.44 1.20
C GLY A 14 5.65 -0.77 1.63
N VAL A 15 4.95 -1.77 2.10
CA VAL A 15 5.48 -3.07 2.51
C VAL A 15 4.87 -4.14 1.59
N LEU A 16 5.69 -4.95 0.96
CA LEU A 16 5.25 -6.11 0.19
C LEU A 16 4.92 -7.28 1.12
N THR A 17 3.94 -8.06 0.73
CA THR A 17 3.58 -9.32 1.40
C THR A 17 4.39 -10.50 0.85
N PRO A 18 4.54 -11.60 1.62
CA PRO A 18 5.05 -12.87 1.11
C PRO A 18 4.24 -13.40 -0.08
N GLU A 19 4.86 -14.30 -0.84
CA GLU A 19 4.29 -14.78 -2.10
C GLU A 19 2.95 -15.51 -1.93
N ASP A 20 2.81 -16.35 -0.92
CA ASP A 20 1.59 -17.09 -0.60
C ASP A 20 0.38 -16.17 -0.34
N ILE A 21 0.56 -15.12 0.47
CA ILE A 21 -0.45 -14.09 0.73
C ILE A 21 -0.73 -13.30 -0.55
N THR A 22 0.33 -12.93 -1.29
CA THR A 22 0.21 -12.21 -2.56
C THR A 22 -0.66 -13.01 -3.54
N LEU A 23 -0.40 -14.30 -3.74
CA LEU A 23 -1.17 -15.17 -4.63
C LEU A 23 -2.63 -15.28 -4.20
N THR A 24 -2.90 -15.48 -2.91
CA THR A 24 -4.28 -15.52 -2.37
C THR A 24 -5.04 -14.23 -2.69
N LEU A 25 -4.42 -13.08 -2.50
CA LEU A 25 -5.07 -11.78 -2.76
C LEU A 25 -5.17 -11.45 -4.26
N GLU A 26 -4.26 -11.95 -5.08
CA GLU A 26 -4.39 -11.86 -6.55
C GLU A 26 -5.58 -12.73 -7.05
N ASP A 27 -5.85 -13.88 -6.43
CA ASP A 27 -7.05 -14.66 -6.71
C ASP A 27 -8.34 -13.90 -6.33
N CYS A 28 -8.33 -13.20 -5.20
CA CYS A 28 -9.42 -12.31 -4.84
C CYS A 28 -9.62 -11.17 -5.85
N ARG A 29 -8.55 -10.58 -6.36
CA ARG A 29 -8.60 -9.57 -7.44
C ARG A 29 -9.17 -10.15 -8.73
N ARG A 30 -8.77 -11.36 -9.08
CA ARG A 30 -9.31 -12.08 -10.26
C ARG A 30 -10.81 -12.32 -10.11
N TYR A 31 -11.25 -12.79 -8.94
CA TYR A 31 -12.67 -12.93 -8.64
C TYR A 31 -13.44 -11.61 -8.83
N MET A 32 -12.93 -10.50 -8.27
CA MET A 32 -13.55 -9.18 -8.45
C MET A 32 -13.61 -8.73 -9.90
N ASN A 33 -12.60 -9.09 -10.71
CA ASN A 33 -12.61 -8.80 -12.14
C ASN A 33 -13.64 -9.65 -12.90
N GLU A 34 -13.67 -10.95 -12.67
CA GLU A 34 -14.54 -11.88 -13.36
C GLU A 34 -16.01 -11.69 -12.98
N ALA A 35 -16.31 -11.49 -11.69
CA ALA A 35 -17.69 -11.35 -11.22
C ALA A 35 -18.25 -9.93 -11.42
N TYR A 36 -17.42 -8.89 -11.31
CA TYR A 36 -17.88 -7.50 -11.23
C TYR A 36 -17.17 -6.54 -12.18
N GLY A 37 -16.20 -7.00 -12.97
CA GLY A 37 -15.46 -6.17 -13.92
C GLY A 37 -14.44 -5.22 -13.31
N CYS A 38 -14.09 -5.38 -12.01
CA CYS A 38 -13.10 -4.55 -11.33
C CYS A 38 -11.69 -4.79 -11.88
N ARG A 39 -10.96 -3.73 -12.21
CA ARG A 39 -9.62 -3.80 -12.83
C ARG A 39 -8.55 -3.03 -12.05
N SER A 40 -8.95 -2.15 -11.15
CA SER A 40 -8.03 -1.24 -10.45
C SER A 40 -6.97 -1.96 -9.63
N GLY A 41 -7.30 -3.08 -9.02
CA GLY A 41 -6.37 -3.87 -8.21
C GLY A 41 -5.14 -4.35 -8.98
N HIS A 42 -5.29 -4.71 -10.26
CA HIS A 42 -4.20 -5.27 -11.08
C HIS A 42 -3.15 -4.26 -11.54
N LEU A 43 -3.30 -2.99 -11.21
CA LEU A 43 -2.36 -1.93 -11.60
C LEU A 43 -1.23 -1.71 -10.58
N THR A 44 -1.28 -2.39 -9.45
CA THR A 44 -0.32 -2.20 -8.35
C THR A 44 -0.07 -3.55 -7.66
N PRO A 45 1.18 -3.91 -7.31
CA PRO A 45 1.45 -5.10 -6.49
C PRO A 45 0.66 -5.09 -5.18
N ILE A 46 0.43 -6.25 -4.57
CA ILE A 46 -0.16 -6.35 -3.22
C ILE A 46 0.82 -5.74 -2.20
N HIS A 47 0.34 -4.79 -1.42
CA HIS A 47 1.18 -4.07 -0.45
C HIS A 47 0.35 -3.42 0.66
N VAL A 48 0.97 -3.12 1.79
CA VAL A 48 0.47 -2.15 2.77
C VAL A 48 1.11 -0.80 2.48
N THR A 49 0.30 0.24 2.25
CA THR A 49 0.80 1.59 1.97
C THR A 49 1.30 2.25 3.26
N LEU A 50 2.56 2.67 3.32
CA LEU A 50 3.11 3.51 4.39
C LEU A 50 2.98 5.00 4.05
N ILE A 51 3.45 5.41 2.87
CA ILE A 51 3.30 6.75 2.33
C ILE A 51 2.48 6.68 1.05
N PRO A 52 1.31 7.35 0.98
CA PRO A 52 0.47 7.34 -0.22
C PRO A 52 1.17 8.02 -1.39
N PRO A 53 0.68 7.81 -2.63
CA PRO A 53 1.31 8.36 -3.82
C PRO A 53 1.59 9.86 -3.74
N PHE A 54 2.82 10.23 -4.10
CA PHE A 54 3.33 11.60 -4.16
C PHE A 54 4.12 11.84 -5.45
N ARG A 55 4.35 13.12 -5.78
CA ARG A 55 5.30 13.49 -6.82
C ARG A 55 6.67 13.73 -6.20
N LEU A 56 7.67 12.97 -6.63
CA LEU A 56 9.07 13.29 -6.33
C LEU A 56 9.50 14.43 -7.24
N PRO A 57 9.97 15.58 -6.72
CA PRO A 57 10.47 16.68 -7.55
C PRO A 57 11.74 16.27 -8.31
N ASP A 58 11.92 16.83 -9.50
CA ASP A 58 12.94 16.42 -10.48
C ASP A 58 14.40 16.57 -9.98
N GLN A 59 14.64 17.38 -8.94
CA GLN A 59 15.95 17.51 -8.28
C GLN A 59 16.30 16.34 -7.35
N TYR A 60 15.37 15.44 -7.07
CA TYR A 60 15.56 14.26 -6.25
C TYR A 60 15.37 13.00 -7.08
N SER A 61 16.02 11.92 -6.65
CA SER A 61 15.95 10.60 -7.29
C SER A 61 15.43 9.54 -6.32
N THR A 62 15.05 8.37 -6.85
CA THR A 62 14.75 7.19 -6.04
C THR A 62 15.93 6.81 -5.14
N GLU A 63 17.16 6.99 -5.62
CA GLU A 63 18.38 6.71 -4.86
C GLU A 63 18.51 7.60 -3.62
N ASP A 64 18.06 8.85 -3.67
CA ASP A 64 18.04 9.74 -2.49
C ASP A 64 17.06 9.23 -1.43
N LEU A 65 15.91 8.69 -1.85
CA LEU A 65 14.94 8.06 -0.95
C LEU A 65 15.50 6.76 -0.33
N VAL A 66 16.19 5.95 -1.12
CA VAL A 66 16.87 4.73 -0.66
C VAL A 66 17.87 5.07 0.44
N LYS A 67 18.79 6.01 0.17
CA LYS A 67 19.81 6.45 1.15
C LYS A 67 19.18 6.97 2.44
N ALA A 68 18.08 7.70 2.35
CA ALA A 68 17.38 8.20 3.53
C ALA A 68 16.82 7.07 4.40
N ILE A 69 16.23 6.04 3.78
CA ILE A 69 15.71 4.87 4.49
C ILE A 69 16.87 4.07 5.11
N GLU A 70 17.94 3.83 4.36
CA GLU A 70 19.13 3.12 4.84
C GLU A 70 19.77 3.80 6.06
N GLN A 71 19.86 5.13 6.05
CA GLN A 71 20.51 5.90 7.10
C GLN A 71 19.64 6.12 8.34
N ASP A 72 18.36 6.42 8.15
CA ASP A 72 17.49 6.91 9.21
C ASP A 72 16.45 5.88 9.70
N VAL A 73 16.20 4.80 8.93
CA VAL A 73 15.16 3.80 9.26
C VAL A 73 15.74 2.42 9.56
N LEU A 74 16.60 1.88 8.68
CA LEU A 74 17.12 0.52 8.86
C LEU A 74 17.85 0.30 10.20
N PRO A 75 18.64 1.25 10.73
CA PRO A 75 19.33 1.05 12.00
C PRO A 75 18.40 0.88 13.21
N ALA A 76 17.13 1.28 13.08
CA ALA A 76 16.16 1.17 14.17
C ALA A 76 15.57 -0.24 14.33
N GLY A 77 15.78 -1.16 13.35
CA GLY A 77 15.33 -2.55 13.45
C GLY A 77 13.81 -2.68 13.65
N LEU A 78 13.01 -2.00 12.84
CA LEU A 78 11.56 -1.89 13.00
C LEU A 78 10.76 -3.06 12.38
N SER A 79 11.39 -4.22 12.17
CA SER A 79 10.70 -5.41 11.69
C SER A 79 9.77 -6.02 12.75
N PHE A 80 8.65 -6.59 12.32
CA PHE A 80 7.69 -7.25 13.22
C PHE A 80 6.80 -8.22 12.44
N SER A 81 5.97 -9.00 13.17
CA SER A 81 4.94 -9.84 12.57
C SER A 81 3.59 -9.12 12.59
N ALA A 82 2.93 -9.04 11.45
CA ALA A 82 1.59 -8.49 11.31
C ALA A 82 0.57 -9.61 11.06
N LYS A 83 -0.73 -9.32 11.31
CA LYS A 83 -1.80 -10.28 11.15
C LYS A 83 -2.88 -9.77 10.22
N ILE A 84 -3.31 -10.61 9.29
CA ILE A 84 -4.49 -10.42 8.47
C ILE A 84 -5.68 -11.06 9.19
N ASN A 85 -6.84 -10.42 9.12
CA ASN A 85 -8.07 -10.93 9.69
C ASN A 85 -9.25 -10.64 8.77
N ASN A 86 -9.41 -11.52 7.79
CA ASN A 86 -10.49 -11.47 6.79
C ASN A 86 -10.56 -10.16 6.00
N PHE A 87 -11.70 -9.87 5.40
CA PHE A 87 -11.89 -8.72 4.51
C PHE A 87 -12.82 -7.69 5.12
N ASP A 88 -12.63 -6.44 4.69
CA ASP A 88 -13.44 -5.29 5.08
C ASP A 88 -13.43 -4.24 3.94
N ALA A 89 -14.13 -3.15 4.09
CA ALA A 89 -14.16 -2.09 3.11
C ALA A 89 -14.19 -0.69 3.72
N PHE A 90 -13.67 0.28 2.96
CA PHE A 90 -13.92 1.70 3.21
C PHE A 90 -15.13 2.15 2.37
N GLY A 91 -16.31 2.06 2.96
CA GLY A 91 -17.59 2.28 2.26
C GLY A 91 -17.72 1.37 1.04
N ASP A 92 -18.39 1.83 -0.01
CA ASP A 92 -18.53 1.09 -1.28
C ASP A 92 -17.38 1.36 -2.26
N ARG A 93 -16.23 1.83 -1.77
CA ARG A 93 -15.16 2.32 -2.64
C ARG A 93 -13.91 1.45 -2.67
N THR A 94 -13.53 0.88 -1.54
CA THR A 94 -12.27 0.13 -1.43
C THR A 94 -12.51 -1.15 -0.65
N LEU A 95 -12.31 -2.29 -1.29
CA LEU A 95 -12.33 -3.61 -0.69
C LEU A 95 -10.89 -4.05 -0.41
N PHE A 96 -10.63 -4.58 0.77
CA PHE A 96 -9.28 -4.93 1.21
C PHE A 96 -9.26 -6.09 2.21
N ALA A 97 -8.14 -6.81 2.26
CA ALA A 97 -7.85 -7.68 3.39
C ALA A 97 -7.42 -6.81 4.59
N LYS A 98 -8.09 -7.02 5.71
CA LYS A 98 -7.91 -6.24 6.92
C LYS A 98 -6.65 -6.68 7.64
N VAL A 99 -5.70 -5.76 7.84
CA VAL A 99 -4.53 -5.97 8.68
C VAL A 99 -4.81 -5.41 10.07
N GLU A 100 -4.51 -6.19 11.11
CA GLU A 100 -4.72 -5.76 12.48
C GLU A 100 -3.85 -4.53 12.82
N LYS A 101 -4.43 -3.58 13.55
CA LYS A 101 -3.73 -2.38 13.98
C LYS A 101 -2.75 -2.74 15.09
N ASP A 102 -1.51 -2.25 14.98
CA ASP A 102 -0.45 -2.37 15.95
C ASP A 102 0.33 -1.05 15.97
N GLU A 103 0.83 -0.66 17.12
CA GLU A 103 1.67 0.54 17.29
C GLU A 103 2.95 0.48 16.45
N LYS A 104 3.45 -0.73 16.17
CA LYS A 104 4.63 -0.96 15.31
C LYS A 104 4.40 -0.46 13.88
N TRP A 105 3.19 -0.59 13.34
CA TRP A 105 2.84 0.01 12.05
C TRP A 105 2.98 1.53 12.06
N THR A 106 2.52 2.17 13.15
CA THR A 106 2.63 3.62 13.30
C THR A 106 4.09 4.03 13.45
N ALA A 107 4.87 3.30 14.24
CA ALA A 107 6.30 3.56 14.42
C ALA A 107 7.08 3.45 13.10
N LEU A 108 6.86 2.37 12.32
CA LEU A 108 7.49 2.17 11.02
C LEU A 108 7.10 3.28 10.05
N ARG A 109 5.80 3.59 9.93
CA ARG A 109 5.28 4.65 9.06
C ARG A 109 5.89 6.01 9.41
N ASP A 110 5.94 6.34 10.70
CA ASP A 110 6.46 7.62 11.17
C ASP A 110 7.97 7.77 10.92
N ALA A 111 8.74 6.70 11.10
CA ALA A 111 10.16 6.69 10.77
C ALA A 111 10.39 6.92 9.27
N VAL A 112 9.64 6.21 8.41
CA VAL A 112 9.73 6.37 6.95
C VAL A 112 9.32 7.78 6.52
N TYR A 113 8.21 8.33 7.04
CA TYR A 113 7.83 9.72 6.74
C TYR A 113 8.91 10.71 7.11
N SER A 114 9.50 10.57 8.31
CA SER A 114 10.54 11.47 8.79
C SER A 114 11.78 11.45 7.89
N ALA A 115 12.22 10.25 7.49
CA ALA A 115 13.35 10.07 6.59
C ALA A 115 13.09 10.71 5.20
N ILE A 116 11.92 10.45 4.62
CA ILE A 116 11.57 10.95 3.29
C ILE A 116 11.39 12.47 3.28
N ILE A 117 10.73 13.05 4.27
CA ILE A 117 10.55 14.51 4.37
C ILE A 117 11.89 15.22 4.58
N LYS A 118 12.82 14.60 5.31
CA LYS A 118 14.19 15.12 5.51
C LYS A 118 14.99 15.10 4.20
N ALA A 119 14.91 14.02 3.43
CA ALA A 119 15.66 13.85 2.18
C ALA A 119 15.09 14.70 1.03
N ALA A 120 13.78 14.75 0.90
CA ALA A 120 13.08 15.47 -0.16
C ALA A 120 11.97 16.35 0.44
N PRO A 121 12.31 17.51 1.03
CA PRO A 121 11.35 18.41 1.64
C PRO A 121 10.21 18.79 0.70
N ALA A 122 8.98 18.85 1.23
CA ALA A 122 7.75 19.19 0.51
C ALA A 122 7.28 18.18 -0.55
N CYS A 123 7.96 17.04 -0.77
CA CYS A 123 7.47 16.00 -1.68
C CYS A 123 6.18 15.35 -1.18
N THR A 124 6.07 15.19 0.13
CA THR A 124 4.88 14.65 0.82
C THR A 124 4.68 15.33 2.17
N LYS A 125 3.49 15.14 2.75
CA LYS A 125 3.16 15.61 4.11
C LYS A 125 2.68 14.44 4.94
N LYS A 126 3.12 14.36 6.20
CA LYS A 126 2.63 13.34 7.12
C LYS A 126 1.11 13.45 7.28
N ASP A 127 0.43 12.34 6.99
CA ASP A 127 -1.01 12.24 7.18
C ASP A 127 -1.32 12.17 8.68
N GLN A 128 -2.17 13.07 9.16
CA GLN A 128 -2.58 13.15 10.57
C GLN A 128 -3.71 12.17 10.93
N ARG A 129 -4.34 11.54 9.93
CA ARG A 129 -5.39 10.56 10.18
C ARG A 129 -4.84 9.30 10.83
N PRO A 130 -5.62 8.62 11.70
CA PRO A 130 -5.24 7.33 12.26
C PRO A 130 -4.87 6.36 11.14
N PHE A 131 -3.72 5.69 11.32
CA PHE A 131 -3.27 4.72 10.34
C PHE A 131 -4.13 3.45 10.41
N THR A 132 -4.61 3.01 9.26
CA THR A 132 -5.33 1.74 9.11
C THR A 132 -4.61 0.91 8.06
N PRO A 133 -3.71 -0.02 8.47
CA PRO A 133 -3.01 -0.89 7.53
C PRO A 133 -4.01 -1.80 6.83
N HIS A 134 -3.86 -1.97 5.51
CA HIS A 134 -4.75 -2.80 4.70
C HIS A 134 -4.08 -3.23 3.39
N LEU A 135 -4.54 -4.34 2.83
CA LEU A 135 -4.08 -4.89 1.55
C LEU A 135 -5.22 -4.77 0.53
N THR A 136 -5.12 -3.84 -0.38
CA THR A 136 -6.20 -3.49 -1.32
C THR A 136 -6.43 -4.59 -2.35
N VAL A 137 -7.67 -5.05 -2.46
CA VAL A 137 -8.17 -5.95 -3.52
C VAL A 137 -8.75 -5.14 -4.68
N SER A 138 -9.72 -4.27 -4.42
CA SER A 138 -10.33 -3.39 -5.43
C SER A 138 -10.52 -1.98 -4.92
N ASN A 139 -10.38 -0.97 -5.79
CA ASN A 139 -10.48 0.42 -5.39
C ASN A 139 -11.09 1.28 -6.49
N ARG A 140 -12.20 1.97 -6.18
CA ARG A 140 -12.89 2.99 -7.00
C ARG A 140 -13.66 2.49 -8.22
N ASP A 141 -13.59 1.24 -8.59
CA ASP A 141 -14.31 0.63 -9.72
C ASP A 141 -15.25 -0.49 -9.28
N ILE A 142 -15.57 -0.55 -7.99
CA ILE A 142 -16.54 -1.49 -7.44
C ILE A 142 -17.94 -0.96 -7.79
N PRO A 143 -18.81 -1.76 -8.45
CA PRO A 143 -20.18 -1.35 -8.70
C PRO A 143 -20.96 -1.09 -7.41
N ALA A 144 -21.88 -0.14 -7.44
CA ALA A 144 -22.69 0.21 -6.27
C ALA A 144 -23.48 -1.00 -5.74
N GLY A 145 -23.46 -1.19 -4.42
CA GLY A 145 -24.19 -2.26 -3.74
C GLY A 145 -23.50 -3.63 -3.73
N VAL A 146 -22.36 -3.79 -4.44
CA VAL A 146 -21.64 -5.07 -4.57
C VAL A 146 -20.73 -5.36 -3.38
N THR A 147 -20.23 -4.33 -2.71
CA THR A 147 -19.15 -4.45 -1.71
C THR A 147 -19.51 -5.42 -0.59
N LYS A 148 -20.74 -5.38 -0.09
CA LYS A 148 -21.19 -6.27 1.00
C LYS A 148 -21.18 -7.74 0.58
N ASP A 149 -21.75 -8.06 -0.56
CA ASP A 149 -21.83 -9.43 -1.09
C ASP A 149 -20.41 -9.97 -1.39
N ALA A 150 -19.55 -9.13 -1.94
CA ALA A 150 -18.15 -9.49 -2.19
C ALA A 150 -17.38 -9.80 -0.90
N ILE A 151 -17.58 -9.02 0.17
CA ILE A 151 -16.98 -9.29 1.48
C ILE A 151 -17.50 -10.63 2.06
N GLU A 152 -18.80 -10.91 1.98
CA GLU A 152 -19.38 -12.15 2.47
C GLU A 152 -18.75 -13.36 1.76
N VAL A 153 -18.65 -13.34 0.44
CA VAL A 153 -18.00 -14.41 -0.35
C VAL A 153 -16.51 -14.55 0.01
N MET A 154 -15.77 -13.44 0.08
CA MET A 154 -14.34 -13.51 0.41
C MET A 154 -14.09 -13.97 1.84
N ASN A 155 -14.96 -13.67 2.78
CA ASN A 155 -14.81 -14.11 4.17
C ASN A 155 -15.03 -15.62 4.34
N GLU A 156 -15.63 -16.32 3.35
CA GLU A 156 -15.66 -17.78 3.33
C GLU A 156 -14.26 -18.40 3.23
N LEU A 157 -13.27 -17.66 2.70
CA LEU A 157 -11.86 -18.08 2.68
C LEU A 157 -11.25 -18.18 4.08
N ASN A 158 -11.86 -17.53 5.08
CA ASN A 158 -11.35 -17.47 6.45
C ASN A 158 -9.85 -17.07 6.49
N LEU A 159 -9.51 -15.98 5.80
CA LEU A 159 -8.13 -15.50 5.67
C LEU A 159 -7.65 -14.92 7.00
N VAL A 160 -7.06 -15.76 7.83
CA VAL A 160 -6.45 -15.40 9.11
C VAL A 160 -5.00 -15.87 9.10
N GLU A 161 -4.11 -14.95 8.69
CA GLU A 161 -2.71 -15.23 8.44
C GLU A 161 -1.79 -14.24 9.14
N THR A 162 -0.58 -14.67 9.49
CA THR A 162 0.48 -13.78 9.95
C THR A 162 1.56 -13.65 8.89
N PHE A 163 2.16 -12.47 8.76
CA PHE A 163 3.25 -12.26 7.83
C PHE A 163 4.33 -11.34 8.41
N PRO A 164 5.60 -11.53 8.02
CA PRO A 164 6.67 -10.66 8.45
C PRO A 164 6.57 -9.30 7.75
N VAL A 165 6.64 -8.23 8.52
CA VAL A 165 6.90 -6.88 8.05
C VAL A 165 8.40 -6.67 8.14
N ASN A 166 9.10 -7.03 7.08
CA ASN A 166 10.56 -7.08 7.01
C ASN A 166 11.14 -6.37 5.80
N ASN A 167 10.32 -5.56 5.12
CA ASN A 167 10.77 -4.78 3.97
C ASN A 167 10.13 -3.40 3.93
N ILE A 168 10.83 -2.46 3.32
CA ILE A 168 10.31 -1.16 2.87
C ILE A 168 10.55 -1.09 1.37
N THR A 169 9.47 -0.97 0.61
CA THR A 169 9.52 -0.97 -0.85
C THR A 169 9.12 0.40 -1.39
N ILE A 170 9.96 0.95 -2.24
CA ILE A 170 9.68 2.16 -3.02
C ILE A 170 9.08 1.72 -4.35
N PHE A 171 7.91 2.26 -4.65
CA PHE A 171 7.20 1.99 -5.90
C PHE A 171 7.30 3.21 -6.81
N GLU A 172 7.54 2.95 -8.10
CA GLU A 172 7.55 3.94 -9.16
C GLU A 172 6.39 3.73 -10.12
N ARG A 173 5.90 4.82 -10.67
CA ARG A 173 4.86 4.77 -11.68
C ARG A 173 5.47 4.57 -13.07
N LYS A 174 5.04 3.50 -13.76
CA LYS A 174 5.39 3.19 -15.15
C LYS A 174 4.11 3.22 -16.01
N GLY A 175 3.87 4.34 -16.65
CA GLY A 175 2.61 4.56 -17.38
C GLY A 175 1.38 4.55 -16.47
N SER A 176 0.50 3.57 -16.64
CA SER A 176 -0.69 3.36 -15.80
C SER A 176 -0.47 2.45 -14.59
N ARG A 177 0.69 1.78 -14.50
CA ARG A 177 1.01 0.79 -13.46
C ARG A 177 1.99 1.33 -12.44
N TRP A 178 1.99 0.69 -11.28
CA TRP A 178 2.98 0.86 -10.25
C TRP A 178 3.86 -0.39 -10.17
N GLU A 179 5.16 -0.20 -10.12
CA GLU A 179 6.13 -1.28 -10.04
C GLU A 179 7.02 -1.07 -8.81
N ALA A 180 7.41 -2.17 -8.17
CA ALA A 180 8.41 -2.14 -7.11
C ALA A 180 9.77 -1.80 -7.74
N ALA A 181 10.29 -0.60 -7.46
CA ALA A 181 11.56 -0.14 -7.98
C ALA A 181 12.72 -0.65 -7.12
N VAL A 182 12.62 -0.49 -5.79
CA VAL A 182 13.61 -0.95 -4.82
C VAL A 182 12.89 -1.47 -3.59
N SER A 183 13.35 -2.61 -3.07
CA SER A 183 12.90 -3.17 -1.79
C SER A 183 14.10 -3.32 -0.86
N LEU A 184 14.01 -2.73 0.32
CA LEU A 184 15.03 -2.75 1.37
C LEU A 184 14.57 -3.67 2.49
N GLU A 185 15.42 -4.58 2.91
CA GLU A 185 15.18 -5.45 4.08
C GLU A 185 15.42 -4.68 5.38
N ILE A 186 14.50 -4.85 6.37
CA ILE A 186 14.55 -4.18 7.68
C ILE A 186 14.63 -5.18 8.82
#